data_33cc9d179796a4b613b3d7aa83d077d9
#
_entry.id   33cc9d179796a4b613b3d7aa83d077d9
#
_cell.length_a   1.000
_cell.length_b   1.000
_cell.length_c   1.000
_cell.angle_alpha   90.00
_cell.angle_beta   90.00
_cell.angle_gamma   90.00
#
_symmetry.space_group_name_H-M   'P 1'
#
loop_
_entity.id
_entity.type
_entity.pdbx_description
1 polymer ?
#
loop_
_entity_poly.entity_id
_entity_poly.type
_entity_poly.pdbx_seq_one_letter_code
_entity_poly.pdbx_strand_id
1 'polypeptide(L)'
;MGALTRARGVKDEETLLRLLLMHTAGGLSLKQTAVRAAESGLAEVSSVALFKRLRSAEPWLRHLSAQMAQGMATKMKSLPQSGRRWRIMDATDILEPGRTGSHWNLHYSLRLPNLACDHFEVSDQQGGESFVRLPVRPGDVVIADRGYAHRKGIAYLMEAKAEVLVRVRFRNALFNEDEDPLPLLEKLRGLEQTRCGEWNISFLWESKRYRARLCAVRKSALHAARARKKAINKSRRKGQQIKPLTLELADYVLILTTLPKADYPAKDVLEIYRCRWQVELAFKRLKGLLEIGYVPKTDPDSARAWMQGKVLAALLIDKILRQGRFFSPWGFGLE
;
A
#
# COMPACT_ATOMS: atom_id res chain seq x y z
N MET A 1 9.10 22.92 12.22
CA MET A 1 8.20 21.93 12.86
C MET A 1 8.85 21.50 14.17
N GLY A 2 8.32 21.94 15.29
CA GLY A 2 8.95 21.93 16.63
C GLY A 2 9.16 20.58 17.32
N ALA A 3 9.78 19.60 16.69
CA ALA A 3 10.12 18.34 17.35
C ALA A 3 11.16 18.53 18.47
N LEU A 4 12.03 19.53 18.35
CA LEU A 4 12.98 19.94 19.36
C LEU A 4 12.60 21.32 19.91
N THR A 5 11.67 21.38 20.87
CA THR A 5 11.26 22.64 21.52
C THR A 5 12.22 23.11 22.61
N ARG A 6 13.03 22.23 23.16
CA ARG A 6 14.04 22.53 24.19
C ARG A 6 15.26 21.62 24.04
N ALA A 7 16.45 22.21 23.94
CA ALA A 7 17.72 21.51 23.75
C ALA A 7 18.30 20.83 25.01
N ARG A 8 17.51 20.63 26.08
CA ARG A 8 18.01 19.98 27.31
C ARG A 8 18.39 18.50 27.05
N GLY A 9 19.67 18.14 27.18
CA GLY A 9 20.21 16.80 27.02
C GLY A 9 20.17 16.25 25.57
N VAL A 10 19.71 17.05 24.61
CA VAL A 10 19.76 16.75 23.16
C VAL A 10 20.09 18.05 22.44
N LYS A 11 21.26 18.14 21.86
CA LYS A 11 21.84 19.40 21.34
C LYS A 11 21.17 19.91 20.08
N ASP A 12 20.73 19.02 19.20
CA ASP A 12 20.19 19.34 17.87
C ASP A 12 19.19 18.28 17.36
N GLU A 13 18.56 18.56 16.23
CA GLU A 13 17.57 17.69 15.60
C GLU A 13 18.19 16.41 15.07
N GLU A 14 19.44 16.41 14.63
CA GLU A 14 20.15 15.22 14.17
C GLU A 14 20.35 14.23 15.32
N THR A 15 20.78 14.72 16.47
CA THR A 15 20.91 13.93 17.69
C THR A 15 19.56 13.33 18.10
N LEU A 16 18.48 14.12 18.04
CA LEU A 16 17.13 13.61 18.31
C LEU A 16 16.74 12.52 17.32
N LEU A 17 16.99 12.71 16.03
CA LEU A 17 16.69 11.71 14.99
C LEU A 17 17.45 10.41 15.24
N ARG A 18 18.73 10.47 15.53
CA ARG A 18 19.55 9.30 15.88
C ARG A 18 18.99 8.54 17.06
N LEU A 19 18.62 9.23 18.16
CA LEU A 19 18.00 8.62 19.34
C LEU A 19 16.67 7.92 19.01
N LEU A 20 15.82 8.59 18.23
CA LEU A 20 14.54 8.00 17.82
C LEU A 20 14.73 6.78 16.92
N LEU A 21 15.69 6.81 16.00
CA LEU A 21 16.00 5.67 15.12
C LEU A 21 16.63 4.50 15.88
N MET A 22 17.51 4.76 16.86
CA MET A 22 18.05 3.72 17.75
C MET A 22 16.91 2.99 18.48
N HIS A 23 15.90 3.71 18.94
CA HIS A 23 14.74 3.13 19.59
C HIS A 23 13.80 2.42 18.59
N THR A 24 13.41 3.08 17.50
CA THR A 24 12.36 2.58 16.61
C THR A 24 12.87 1.55 15.62
N ALA A 25 14.01 1.78 14.97
CA ALA A 25 14.60 0.90 13.97
C ALA A 25 15.58 -0.10 14.58
N GLY A 26 16.39 0.34 15.53
CA GLY A 26 17.36 -0.52 16.21
C GLY A 26 16.78 -1.46 17.27
N GLY A 27 15.46 -1.33 17.57
CA GLY A 27 14.77 -2.22 18.52
C GLY A 27 15.14 -2.04 19.98
N LEU A 28 15.94 -1.01 20.33
CA LEU A 28 16.33 -0.76 21.71
C LEU A 28 15.16 -0.22 22.53
N SER A 29 15.00 -0.66 23.77
CA SER A 29 14.08 -0.02 24.71
C SER A 29 14.49 1.44 24.97
N LEU A 30 13.58 2.29 25.44
CA LEU A 30 13.92 3.69 25.78
C LEU A 30 15.01 3.79 26.85
N LYS A 31 15.06 2.84 27.80
CA LYS A 31 16.14 2.75 28.79
C LYS A 31 17.49 2.42 28.14
N GLN A 32 17.52 1.38 27.31
CA GLN A 32 18.74 1.00 26.57
C GLN A 32 19.21 2.11 25.63
N THR A 33 18.26 2.82 24.97
CA THR A 33 18.59 3.96 24.11
C THR A 33 19.26 5.06 24.91
N ALA A 34 18.74 5.40 26.10
CA ALA A 34 19.31 6.41 26.97
C ALA A 34 20.74 6.03 27.44
N VAL A 35 20.94 4.79 27.88
CA VAL A 35 22.26 4.27 28.30
C VAL A 35 23.25 4.32 27.14
N ARG A 36 22.89 3.75 25.98
CA ARG A 36 23.74 3.76 24.78
C ARG A 36 24.08 5.16 24.29
N ALA A 37 23.14 6.10 24.41
CA ALA A 37 23.37 7.49 24.05
C ALA A 37 24.39 8.17 24.96
N ALA A 38 24.34 7.91 26.26
CA ALA A 38 25.33 8.41 27.22
C ALA A 38 26.71 7.76 27.00
N GLU A 39 26.78 6.43 26.89
CA GLU A 39 28.02 5.68 26.63
C GLU A 39 28.76 6.13 25.37
N SER A 40 28.00 6.47 24.30
CA SER A 40 28.56 6.94 23.03
C SER A 40 28.84 8.44 23.00
N GLY A 41 28.59 9.18 24.07
CA GLY A 41 28.72 10.64 24.11
C GLY A 41 27.72 11.38 23.19
N LEU A 42 26.68 10.70 22.70
CA LEU A 42 25.70 11.26 21.80
C LEU A 42 24.75 12.24 22.52
N ALA A 43 24.24 11.84 23.69
CA ALA A 43 23.34 12.66 24.48
C ALA A 43 23.20 12.11 25.92
N GLU A 44 23.01 13.00 26.88
CA GLU A 44 22.61 12.66 28.24
C GLU A 44 21.12 12.95 28.43
N VAL A 45 20.31 11.90 28.32
CA VAL A 45 18.84 12.04 28.33
C VAL A 45 18.21 10.86 29.09
N SER A 46 17.19 11.15 29.91
CA SER A 46 16.46 10.07 30.60
C SER A 46 15.46 9.39 29.66
N SER A 47 15.14 8.12 29.96
CA SER A 47 14.11 7.37 29.22
C SER A 47 12.73 8.06 29.22
N VAL A 48 12.39 8.78 30.30
CA VAL A 48 11.14 9.57 30.40
C VAL A 48 11.18 10.76 29.44
N ALA A 49 12.32 11.45 29.36
CA ALA A 49 12.47 12.57 28.41
C ALA A 49 12.42 12.08 26.96
N LEU A 50 13.02 10.93 26.64
CA LEU A 50 12.92 10.29 25.33
C LEU A 50 11.47 9.90 25.01
N PHE A 51 10.72 9.35 25.97
CA PHE A 51 9.31 9.01 25.76
C PHE A 51 8.47 10.24 25.42
N LYS A 52 8.62 11.34 26.15
CA LYS A 52 7.92 12.61 25.88
C LYS A 52 8.22 13.14 24.48
N ARG A 53 9.48 13.05 24.04
CA ARG A 53 9.91 13.47 22.71
C ARG A 53 9.39 12.54 21.61
N LEU A 54 9.36 11.24 21.86
CA LEU A 54 8.79 10.26 20.93
C LEU A 54 7.31 10.59 20.65
N ARG A 55 6.50 10.84 21.68
CA ARG A 55 5.08 11.18 21.54
C ARG A 55 4.83 12.40 20.64
N SER A 56 5.69 13.40 20.68
CA SER A 56 5.56 14.62 19.89
C SER A 56 6.26 14.54 18.52
N ALA A 57 6.98 13.47 18.22
CA ALA A 57 7.84 13.38 17.03
C ALA A 57 7.10 12.92 15.75
N GLU A 58 5.88 12.37 15.86
CA GLU A 58 5.17 11.81 14.71
C GLU A 58 5.07 12.78 13.51
N PRO A 59 4.59 14.03 13.67
CA PRO A 59 4.46 14.95 12.53
C PRO A 59 5.80 15.26 11.87
N TRP A 60 6.88 15.34 12.63
CA TRP A 60 8.22 15.59 12.13
C TRP A 60 8.77 14.37 11.36
N LEU A 61 8.69 13.17 11.94
CA LEU A 61 9.11 11.94 11.28
C LEU A 61 8.33 11.68 9.99
N ARG A 62 7.03 11.97 10.00
CA ARG A 62 6.18 11.89 8.80
C ARG A 62 6.63 12.88 7.73
N HIS A 63 6.94 14.12 8.10
CA HIS A 63 7.45 15.11 7.16
C HIS A 63 8.78 14.69 6.53
N LEU A 64 9.74 14.22 7.33
CA LEU A 64 11.03 13.71 6.83
C LEU A 64 10.84 12.54 5.86
N SER A 65 9.95 11.61 6.22
CA SER A 65 9.64 10.48 5.36
C SER A 65 9.00 10.90 4.03
N ALA A 66 8.08 11.87 4.06
CA ALA A 66 7.45 12.41 2.86
C ALA A 66 8.46 13.11 1.93
N GLN A 67 9.37 13.92 2.48
CA GLN A 67 10.44 14.55 1.71
C GLN A 67 11.38 13.50 1.09
N MET A 68 11.76 12.48 1.86
CA MET A 68 12.61 11.40 1.38
C MET A 68 11.95 10.61 0.26
N ALA A 69 10.67 10.26 0.40
CA ALA A 69 9.90 9.55 -0.61
C ALA A 69 9.81 10.35 -1.93
N GLN A 70 9.62 11.68 -1.85
CA GLN A 70 9.60 12.56 -3.03
C GLN A 70 10.96 12.58 -3.76
N GLY A 71 12.07 12.65 -3.01
CA GLY A 71 13.43 12.66 -3.57
C GLY A 71 13.84 11.34 -4.25
N MET A 72 13.17 10.24 -3.95
CA MET A 72 13.46 8.91 -4.51
C MET A 72 12.83 8.64 -5.88
N ALA A 73 12.07 9.56 -6.43
CA ALA A 73 11.40 9.45 -7.71
C ALA A 73 12.37 9.53 -8.90
N THR A 74 12.91 8.40 -9.34
CA THR A 74 13.79 8.30 -10.51
C THR A 74 12.98 8.18 -11.81
N LYS A 75 13.53 8.71 -12.93
CA LYS A 75 12.94 8.59 -14.28
C LYS A 75 12.89 7.13 -14.73
N MET A 76 11.76 6.70 -15.23
CA MET A 76 11.49 5.34 -15.69
C MET A 76 11.81 5.13 -17.16
N LYS A 77 12.41 3.97 -17.50
CA LYS A 77 12.70 3.58 -18.91
C LYS A 77 11.79 2.47 -19.49
N SER A 78 10.86 1.86 -18.76
CA SER A 78 10.24 0.59 -19.20
C SER A 78 8.71 0.41 -19.05
N LEU A 79 7.95 1.44 -18.69
CA LEU A 79 6.50 1.44 -18.92
C LEU A 79 6.18 2.34 -20.11
N PRO A 80 5.04 2.14 -20.82
CA PRO A 80 4.70 2.98 -21.96
C PRO A 80 4.88 4.45 -21.59
N GLN A 81 5.71 5.18 -22.37
CA GLN A 81 6.08 6.58 -22.09
C GLN A 81 4.91 7.55 -22.38
N SER A 82 3.77 7.27 -21.79
CA SER A 82 2.54 8.05 -21.97
C SER A 82 2.42 9.23 -21.01
N GLY A 83 3.49 9.65 -20.36
CA GLY A 83 3.42 10.69 -19.33
C GLY A 83 2.67 10.29 -18.05
N ARG A 84 2.14 9.08 -17.98
CA ARG A 84 1.40 8.54 -16.83
C ARG A 84 2.32 8.14 -15.70
N ARG A 85 1.88 8.39 -14.46
CA ARG A 85 2.60 8.00 -13.25
C ARG A 85 1.92 6.77 -12.61
N TRP A 86 2.56 5.61 -12.75
CA TRP A 86 2.04 4.34 -12.24
C TRP A 86 2.33 4.17 -10.76
N ARG A 87 1.29 3.79 -10.00
CA ARG A 87 1.35 3.62 -8.55
C ARG A 87 0.62 2.36 -8.14
N ILE A 88 1.18 1.63 -7.18
CA ILE A 88 0.51 0.49 -6.54
C ILE A 88 0.16 0.91 -5.13
N MET A 89 -1.08 0.74 -4.72
CA MET A 89 -1.53 1.01 -3.36
C MET A 89 -2.05 -0.26 -2.70
N ASP A 90 -1.64 -0.46 -1.44
CA ASP A 90 -2.12 -1.56 -0.60
C ASP A 90 -2.03 -1.16 0.87
N ALA A 91 -2.62 -1.95 1.77
CA ALA A 91 -2.56 -1.74 3.19
C ALA A 91 -2.15 -3.02 3.93
N THR A 92 -1.55 -2.86 5.09
CA THR A 92 -1.18 -3.98 5.95
C THR A 92 -1.54 -3.69 7.40
N ASP A 93 -2.07 -4.72 8.06
CA ASP A 93 -2.42 -4.67 9.47
C ASP A 93 -1.17 -4.68 10.34
N ILE A 94 -1.21 -3.92 11.42
CA ILE A 94 -0.21 -3.85 12.47
C ILE A 94 -0.89 -4.17 13.82
N LEU A 95 -0.28 -5.08 14.59
CA LEU A 95 -0.81 -5.58 15.85
C LEU A 95 -0.27 -4.78 17.04
N GLU A 96 -1.05 -4.73 18.12
CA GLU A 96 -0.64 -4.25 19.44
C GLU A 96 -0.55 -5.38 20.46
N PRO A 97 0.26 -5.22 21.54
CA PRO A 97 0.31 -6.19 22.63
C PRO A 97 -1.02 -6.35 23.35
N GLY A 98 -1.33 -7.56 23.75
CA GLY A 98 -2.44 -7.85 24.67
C GLY A 98 -3.84 -7.66 24.11
N ARG A 99 -4.00 -7.43 22.79
CA ARG A 99 -5.31 -7.29 22.14
C ARG A 99 -5.52 -8.32 21.03
N THR A 100 -6.76 -8.74 20.87
CA THR A 100 -7.20 -9.60 19.77
C THR A 100 -7.55 -8.72 18.56
N GLY A 101 -6.78 -8.85 17.49
CA GLY A 101 -7.02 -8.15 16.22
C GLY A 101 -5.98 -7.05 15.92
N SER A 102 -6.09 -6.48 14.71
CA SER A 102 -5.25 -5.37 14.27
C SER A 102 -5.81 -4.05 14.80
N HIS A 103 -4.93 -3.17 15.28
CA HIS A 103 -5.31 -1.84 15.78
C HIS A 103 -4.92 -0.72 14.83
N TRP A 104 -3.94 -0.99 13.98
CA TRP A 104 -3.40 -0.01 13.06
C TRP A 104 -3.32 -0.58 11.66
N ASN A 105 -3.50 0.28 10.67
CA ASN A 105 -3.29 -0.03 9.28
C ASN A 105 -2.21 0.88 8.71
N LEU A 106 -1.21 0.30 8.04
CA LEU A 106 -0.25 1.03 7.25
C LEU A 106 -0.71 0.98 5.79
N HIS A 107 -1.20 2.09 5.28
CA HIS A 107 -1.47 2.30 3.85
C HIS A 107 -0.18 2.74 3.17
N TYR A 108 0.17 2.09 2.07
CA TYR A 108 1.46 2.27 1.44
C TYR A 108 1.33 2.33 -0.07
N SER A 109 1.95 3.32 -0.69
CA SER A 109 1.97 3.47 -2.14
C SER A 109 3.39 3.38 -2.67
N LEU A 110 3.56 2.59 -3.75
CA LEU A 110 4.81 2.42 -4.49
C LEU A 110 4.66 2.94 -5.91
N ARG A 111 5.67 3.66 -6.39
CA ARG A 111 5.80 4.04 -7.79
C ARG A 111 6.42 2.93 -8.60
N LEU A 112 5.89 2.68 -9.80
CA LEU A 112 6.48 1.78 -10.77
C LEU A 112 7.35 2.54 -11.77
N PRO A 113 8.41 1.89 -12.26
CA PRO A 113 8.88 0.54 -11.97
C PRO A 113 9.89 0.50 -10.84
N ASN A 114 10.35 1.63 -10.32
CA ASN A 114 11.43 1.71 -9.37
C ASN A 114 11.06 1.23 -7.96
N LEU A 115 9.77 0.93 -7.71
CA LEU A 115 9.23 0.48 -6.44
C LEU A 115 9.57 1.43 -5.26
N ALA A 116 9.77 2.72 -5.55
CA ALA A 116 9.98 3.71 -4.52
C ALA A 116 8.66 4.02 -3.82
N CYS A 117 8.69 4.07 -2.50
CA CYS A 117 7.57 4.61 -1.73
C CYS A 117 7.36 6.08 -2.07
N ASP A 118 6.15 6.46 -2.41
CA ASP A 118 5.81 7.86 -2.70
C ASP A 118 4.70 8.41 -1.81
N HIS A 119 4.02 7.52 -1.07
CA HIS A 119 3.05 7.89 -0.05
C HIS A 119 2.86 6.76 0.96
N PHE A 120 2.64 7.11 2.21
CA PHE A 120 2.17 6.20 3.25
C PHE A 120 1.34 6.96 4.28
N GLU A 121 0.44 6.26 4.92
CA GLU A 121 -0.40 6.76 5.99
C GLU A 121 -0.61 5.67 7.03
N VAL A 122 -0.51 6.03 8.30
CA VAL A 122 -0.89 5.17 9.41
C VAL A 122 -2.27 5.58 9.89
N SER A 123 -3.22 4.67 9.87
CA SER A 123 -4.57 4.87 10.40
C SER A 123 -4.89 3.89 11.51
N ASP A 124 -5.92 4.20 12.30
CA ASP A 124 -6.52 3.25 13.22
C ASP A 124 -7.31 2.15 12.47
N GLN A 125 -7.90 1.23 13.23
CA GLN A 125 -8.68 0.12 12.69
C GLN A 125 -9.93 0.56 11.90
N GLN A 126 -10.48 1.75 12.18
CA GLN A 126 -11.64 2.28 11.47
C GLN A 126 -11.26 2.86 10.10
N GLY A 127 -9.98 3.16 9.91
CA GLY A 127 -9.41 3.64 8.67
C GLY A 127 -9.28 2.55 7.61
N GLY A 128 -10.39 2.11 7.01
CA GLY A 128 -10.41 1.09 5.95
C GLY A 128 -9.60 1.46 4.69
N GLU A 129 -9.36 0.45 3.85
CA GLU A 129 -8.72 0.61 2.53
C GLU A 129 -9.54 1.54 1.64
N SER A 130 -8.98 2.68 1.25
CA SER A 130 -9.68 3.67 0.41
C SER A 130 -8.69 4.48 -0.42
N PHE A 131 -9.03 4.74 -1.69
CA PHE A 131 -8.24 5.62 -2.56
C PHE A 131 -8.22 7.08 -2.10
N VAL A 132 -9.22 7.52 -1.33
CA VAL A 132 -9.27 8.89 -0.78
C VAL A 132 -8.07 9.23 0.10
N ARG A 133 -7.40 8.21 0.62
CA ARG A 133 -6.17 8.37 1.42
C ARG A 133 -4.92 8.68 0.59
N LEU A 134 -4.99 8.47 -0.71
CA LEU A 134 -3.87 8.67 -1.61
C LEU A 134 -3.95 10.05 -2.26
N PRO A 135 -3.00 10.97 -2.02
CA PRO A 135 -2.90 12.19 -2.80
C PRO A 135 -2.63 11.85 -4.25
N VAL A 136 -3.55 12.20 -5.15
CA VAL A 136 -3.45 11.92 -6.59
C VAL A 136 -3.39 13.19 -7.40
N ARG A 137 -2.85 13.08 -8.62
CA ARG A 137 -2.74 14.17 -9.60
C ARG A 137 -3.25 13.68 -10.95
N PRO A 138 -3.67 14.57 -11.84
CA PRO A 138 -3.95 14.20 -13.22
C PRO A 138 -2.80 13.38 -13.83
N GLY A 139 -3.14 12.30 -14.53
CA GLY A 139 -2.18 11.37 -15.12
C GLY A 139 -1.61 10.30 -14.18
N ASP A 140 -2.03 10.24 -12.91
CA ASP A 140 -1.76 9.07 -12.06
C ASP A 140 -2.55 7.87 -12.53
N VAL A 141 -1.94 6.70 -12.47
CA VAL A 141 -2.61 5.40 -12.66
C VAL A 141 -2.43 4.58 -11.39
N VAL A 142 -3.51 4.31 -10.68
CA VAL A 142 -3.47 3.64 -9.39
C VAL A 142 -3.93 2.20 -9.51
N ILE A 143 -3.04 1.27 -9.13
CA ILE A 143 -3.31 -0.18 -9.11
C ILE A 143 -3.55 -0.59 -7.66
N ALA A 144 -4.67 -1.26 -7.38
CA ALA A 144 -4.96 -1.74 -6.04
C ALA A 144 -5.74 -3.06 -6.03
N ASP A 145 -5.81 -3.67 -4.86
CA ASP A 145 -6.53 -4.91 -4.67
C ASP A 145 -8.05 -4.66 -4.52
N ARG A 146 -8.75 -5.76 -4.26
CA ARG A 146 -10.21 -5.78 -4.13
C ARG A 146 -10.74 -5.02 -2.90
N GLY A 147 -9.92 -4.77 -1.90
CA GLY A 147 -10.25 -3.98 -0.73
C GLY A 147 -10.58 -2.53 -1.10
N TYR A 148 -9.87 -1.98 -2.08
CA TYR A 148 -10.04 -0.60 -2.57
C TYR A 148 -11.20 -0.40 -3.56
N ALA A 149 -11.89 -1.45 -3.99
CA ALA A 149 -12.95 -1.38 -5.00
C ALA A 149 -14.27 -0.76 -4.48
N HIS A 150 -14.19 0.35 -3.79
CA HIS A 150 -15.33 1.13 -3.31
C HIS A 150 -15.65 2.26 -4.29
N ARG A 151 -16.95 2.45 -4.61
CA ARG A 151 -17.41 3.47 -5.56
C ARG A 151 -16.88 4.86 -5.22
N LYS A 152 -16.96 5.29 -3.96
CA LYS A 152 -16.41 6.57 -3.47
C LYS A 152 -14.95 6.77 -3.85
N GLY A 153 -14.11 5.77 -3.59
CA GLY A 153 -12.67 5.87 -3.88
C GLY A 153 -12.37 5.88 -5.39
N ILE A 154 -13.11 5.09 -6.19
CA ILE A 154 -12.96 5.10 -7.65
C ILE A 154 -13.42 6.45 -8.23
N ALA A 155 -14.56 6.96 -7.78
CA ALA A 155 -15.06 8.29 -8.19
C ALA A 155 -14.04 9.40 -7.85
N TYR A 156 -13.46 9.38 -6.65
CA TYR A 156 -12.42 10.32 -6.24
C TYR A 156 -11.22 10.33 -7.22
N LEU A 157 -10.72 9.17 -7.64
CA LEU A 157 -9.64 9.09 -8.63
C LEU A 157 -10.06 9.69 -9.97
N MET A 158 -11.24 9.34 -10.45
CA MET A 158 -11.75 9.84 -11.74
C MET A 158 -11.97 11.35 -11.73
N GLU A 159 -12.48 11.92 -10.66
CA GLU A 159 -12.65 13.37 -10.48
C GLU A 159 -11.32 14.12 -10.45
N ALA A 160 -10.29 13.50 -9.88
CA ALA A 160 -8.93 14.03 -9.91
C ALA A 160 -8.20 13.81 -11.25
N LYS A 161 -8.91 13.32 -12.31
CA LYS A 161 -8.34 12.96 -13.62
C LYS A 161 -7.20 11.93 -13.50
N ALA A 162 -7.31 11.04 -12.53
CA ALA A 162 -6.45 9.89 -12.36
C ALA A 162 -7.15 8.62 -12.87
N GLU A 163 -6.37 7.66 -13.34
CA GLU A 163 -6.83 6.38 -13.85
C GLU A 163 -6.75 5.30 -12.77
N VAL A 164 -7.57 4.26 -12.89
CA VAL A 164 -7.62 3.17 -11.93
C VAL A 164 -7.51 1.80 -12.59
N LEU A 165 -6.78 0.88 -11.94
CA LEU A 165 -6.84 -0.57 -12.15
C LEU A 165 -7.14 -1.21 -10.80
N VAL A 166 -8.36 -1.67 -10.59
CA VAL A 166 -8.74 -2.27 -9.32
C VAL A 166 -9.47 -3.59 -9.53
N ARG A 167 -9.09 -4.59 -8.74
CA ARG A 167 -9.81 -5.85 -8.74
C ARG A 167 -11.18 -5.65 -8.08
N VAL A 168 -12.25 -6.03 -8.77
CA VAL A 168 -13.61 -5.85 -8.26
C VAL A 168 -14.22 -7.13 -7.71
N ARG A 169 -15.27 -6.97 -6.90
CA ARG A 169 -16.13 -8.05 -6.42
C ARG A 169 -17.37 -8.11 -7.29
N PHE A 170 -17.94 -9.30 -7.43
CA PHE A 170 -19.21 -9.50 -8.14
C PHE A 170 -20.38 -8.67 -7.57
N ARG A 171 -20.32 -8.27 -6.31
CA ARG A 171 -21.40 -7.50 -5.66
C ARG A 171 -21.44 -6.02 -6.02
N ASN A 172 -20.49 -5.52 -6.77
CA ASN A 172 -20.58 -4.16 -7.26
C ASN A 172 -21.71 -4.09 -8.27
N ALA A 173 -22.72 -3.24 -8.04
CA ALA A 173 -23.75 -2.99 -9.04
C ALA A 173 -23.11 -2.23 -10.20
N LEU A 174 -22.93 -2.93 -11.29
CA LEU A 174 -22.39 -2.43 -12.56
C LEU A 174 -23.51 -2.45 -13.58
N PHE A 175 -23.51 -1.46 -14.46
CA PHE A 175 -24.47 -1.29 -15.54
C PHE A 175 -23.75 -1.41 -16.88
N ASN A 176 -24.48 -1.87 -17.91
CA ASN A 176 -24.01 -1.87 -19.29
C ASN A 176 -24.09 -0.45 -19.91
N GLU A 177 -23.85 -0.33 -21.21
CA GLU A 177 -23.94 0.95 -21.93
C GLU A 177 -25.37 1.49 -22.02
N ASP A 178 -26.37 0.59 -22.04
CA ASP A 178 -27.80 0.90 -22.07
C ASP A 178 -28.37 1.22 -20.68
N GLU A 179 -27.50 1.33 -19.68
CA GLU A 179 -27.84 1.59 -18.28
C GLU A 179 -28.60 0.46 -17.56
N ASP A 180 -28.70 -0.71 -18.15
CA ASP A 180 -29.25 -1.90 -17.54
C ASP A 180 -28.23 -2.60 -16.62
N PRO A 181 -28.68 -3.35 -15.63
CA PRO A 181 -27.80 -4.18 -14.81
C PRO A 181 -26.97 -5.13 -15.68
N LEU A 182 -25.64 -5.10 -15.52
CA LEU A 182 -24.74 -5.94 -16.30
C LEU A 182 -25.00 -7.43 -16.01
N PRO A 183 -25.35 -8.27 -17.01
CA PRO A 183 -25.55 -9.71 -16.85
C PRO A 183 -24.19 -10.43 -16.76
N LEU A 184 -23.42 -10.05 -15.73
CA LEU A 184 -21.99 -10.39 -15.61
C LEU A 184 -21.76 -11.91 -15.60
N LEU A 185 -22.63 -12.68 -14.95
CA LEU A 185 -22.45 -14.13 -14.86
C LEU A 185 -22.55 -14.83 -16.20
N GLU A 186 -23.52 -14.43 -17.03
CA GLU A 186 -23.70 -14.94 -18.39
C GLU A 186 -22.47 -14.62 -19.26
N LYS A 187 -22.03 -13.36 -19.20
CA LYS A 187 -20.82 -12.92 -19.90
C LYS A 187 -19.57 -13.68 -19.47
N LEU A 188 -19.43 -14.01 -18.18
CA LEU A 188 -18.30 -14.78 -17.68
C LEU A 188 -18.36 -16.25 -18.08
N ARG A 189 -19.55 -16.87 -18.09
CA ARG A 189 -19.73 -18.27 -18.52
C ARG A 189 -19.36 -18.46 -20.02
N GLY A 190 -19.61 -17.44 -20.82
CA GLY A 190 -19.20 -17.43 -22.23
C GLY A 190 -17.69 -17.26 -22.48
N LEU A 191 -16.87 -17.02 -21.43
CA LEU A 191 -15.43 -16.88 -21.61
C LEU A 191 -14.72 -18.23 -21.68
N GLU A 192 -14.03 -18.44 -22.79
CA GLU A 192 -13.09 -19.53 -22.94
C GLU A 192 -11.87 -19.37 -22.01
N GLN A 193 -11.16 -20.48 -21.71
CA GLN A 193 -10.07 -20.48 -20.72
C GLN A 193 -8.89 -19.55 -21.02
N THR A 194 -8.73 -19.11 -22.27
CA THR A 194 -7.59 -18.30 -22.72
C THR A 194 -7.98 -16.93 -23.24
N ARG A 195 -9.28 -16.66 -23.37
CA ARG A 195 -9.78 -15.37 -23.87
C ARG A 195 -10.03 -14.38 -22.74
N CYS A 196 -9.62 -13.13 -22.96
CA CYS A 196 -9.99 -12.00 -22.12
C CYS A 196 -11.33 -11.46 -22.57
N GLY A 197 -12.26 -11.29 -21.60
CA GLY A 197 -13.48 -10.54 -21.82
C GLY A 197 -13.27 -9.05 -21.49
N GLU A 198 -13.97 -8.21 -22.24
CA GLU A 198 -13.95 -6.76 -22.01
C GLU A 198 -15.33 -6.18 -22.29
N TRP A 199 -15.83 -5.38 -21.36
CA TRP A 199 -17.13 -4.73 -21.45
C TRP A 199 -17.05 -3.29 -20.96
N ASN A 200 -17.65 -2.37 -21.67
CA ASN A 200 -17.91 -1.04 -21.15
C ASN A 200 -18.96 -1.14 -20.06
N ILE A 201 -18.71 -0.46 -18.98
CA ILE A 201 -19.58 -0.48 -17.80
C ILE A 201 -19.73 0.92 -17.22
N SER A 202 -20.76 1.07 -16.40
CA SER A 202 -20.90 2.25 -15.55
C SER A 202 -21.29 1.86 -14.13
N PHE A 203 -21.09 2.77 -13.19
CA PHE A 203 -21.59 2.69 -11.82
C PHE A 203 -22.07 4.06 -11.33
N LEU A 204 -22.93 4.06 -10.33
CA LEU A 204 -23.45 5.29 -9.73
C LEU A 204 -22.79 5.58 -8.39
N TRP A 205 -22.40 6.84 -8.17
CA TRP A 205 -21.97 7.36 -6.89
C TRP A 205 -22.49 8.80 -6.72
N GLU A 206 -23.18 9.09 -5.61
CA GLU A 206 -23.79 10.41 -5.31
C GLU A 206 -24.56 10.98 -6.50
N SER A 207 -25.47 10.17 -7.06
CA SER A 207 -26.30 10.50 -8.23
C SER A 207 -25.55 10.79 -9.54
N LYS A 208 -24.22 10.68 -9.55
CA LYS A 208 -23.39 10.83 -10.74
C LYS A 208 -23.01 9.47 -11.31
N ARG A 209 -23.03 9.36 -12.64
CA ARG A 209 -22.64 8.15 -13.36
C ARG A 209 -21.20 8.24 -13.81
N TYR A 210 -20.44 7.19 -13.49
CA TYR A 210 -19.02 7.05 -13.86
C TYR A 210 -18.89 5.90 -14.85
N ARG A 211 -18.23 6.16 -15.98
CA ARG A 211 -17.96 5.16 -17.03
C ARG A 211 -16.60 4.54 -16.82
N ALA A 212 -16.52 3.22 -17.01
CA ALA A 212 -15.29 2.45 -16.87
C ALA A 212 -15.33 1.23 -17.79
N ARG A 213 -14.29 0.42 -17.78
CA ARG A 213 -14.25 -0.87 -18.47
C ARG A 213 -14.07 -1.99 -17.45
N LEU A 214 -14.66 -3.13 -17.68
CA LEU A 214 -14.46 -4.34 -16.93
C LEU A 214 -13.67 -5.33 -17.81
N CYS A 215 -12.45 -5.65 -17.40
CA CYS A 215 -11.63 -6.67 -18.04
C CYS A 215 -11.69 -7.95 -17.19
N ALA A 216 -11.88 -9.10 -17.85
CA ALA A 216 -11.99 -10.37 -17.17
C ALA A 216 -11.15 -11.45 -17.84
N VAL A 217 -10.68 -12.41 -17.06
CA VAL A 217 -10.05 -13.64 -17.55
C VAL A 217 -10.45 -14.83 -16.70
N ARG A 218 -10.70 -15.96 -17.33
CA ARG A 218 -10.89 -17.25 -16.64
C ARG A 218 -9.53 -17.82 -16.27
N LYS A 219 -9.38 -18.25 -15.03
CA LYS A 219 -8.16 -18.88 -14.55
C LYS A 219 -7.99 -20.28 -15.15
N SER A 220 -6.74 -20.73 -15.27
CA SER A 220 -6.48 -22.14 -15.55
C SER A 220 -7.10 -23.05 -14.48
N ALA A 221 -7.40 -24.30 -14.83
CA ALA A 221 -8.01 -25.27 -13.93
C ALA A 221 -7.30 -25.38 -12.57
N LEU A 222 -5.95 -25.39 -12.58
CA LEU A 222 -5.13 -25.43 -11.37
C LEU A 222 -5.33 -24.19 -10.48
N HIS A 223 -5.29 -23.00 -11.07
CA HIS A 223 -5.47 -21.75 -10.32
C HIS A 223 -6.91 -21.55 -9.85
N ALA A 224 -7.89 -22.01 -10.60
CA ALA A 224 -9.30 -22.02 -10.24
C ALA A 224 -9.53 -22.94 -9.01
N ALA A 225 -9.00 -24.17 -9.06
CA ALA A 225 -9.10 -25.10 -7.92
C ALA A 225 -8.47 -24.54 -6.65
N ARG A 226 -7.28 -23.93 -6.74
CA ARG A 226 -6.62 -23.26 -5.60
C ARG A 226 -7.45 -22.10 -5.07
N ALA A 227 -8.06 -21.30 -5.95
CA ALA A 227 -8.89 -20.18 -5.54
C ALA A 227 -10.18 -20.63 -4.83
N ARG A 228 -10.84 -21.68 -5.34
CA ARG A 228 -12.01 -22.30 -4.68
C ARG A 228 -11.66 -22.86 -3.30
N LYS A 229 -10.56 -23.62 -3.19
CA LYS A 229 -10.06 -24.14 -1.89
C LYS A 229 -9.81 -23.01 -0.89
N LYS A 230 -9.18 -21.91 -1.32
CA LYS A 230 -8.96 -20.71 -0.48
C LYS A 230 -10.29 -20.08 -0.02
N ALA A 231 -11.28 -20.00 -0.91
CA ALA A 231 -12.61 -19.46 -0.60
C ALA A 231 -13.35 -20.35 0.43
N ILE A 232 -13.32 -21.67 0.25
CA ILE A 232 -13.92 -22.66 1.19
C ILE A 232 -13.26 -22.53 2.57
N ASN A 233 -11.93 -22.53 2.63
CA ASN A 233 -11.20 -22.42 3.90
C ASN A 233 -11.50 -21.11 4.63
N LYS A 234 -11.62 -19.99 3.89
CA LYS A 234 -12.01 -18.69 4.47
C LYS A 234 -13.42 -18.71 5.03
N SER A 235 -14.37 -19.37 4.34
CA SER A 235 -15.77 -19.50 4.79
C SER A 235 -15.85 -20.35 6.05
N ARG A 236 -15.15 -21.51 6.09
CA ARG A 236 -15.07 -22.40 7.26
C ARG A 236 -14.53 -21.66 8.51
N ARG A 237 -13.45 -20.88 8.36
CA ARG A 237 -12.88 -20.08 9.48
C ARG A 237 -13.86 -19.05 10.04
N LYS A 238 -14.87 -18.64 9.25
CA LYS A 238 -15.89 -17.69 9.67
C LYS A 238 -17.19 -18.36 10.11
N GLY A 239 -17.25 -19.68 10.18
CA GLY A 239 -18.46 -20.43 10.49
C GLY A 239 -19.59 -20.25 9.48
N GLN A 240 -19.26 -19.90 8.21
CA GLN A 240 -20.25 -19.57 7.18
C GLN A 240 -20.27 -20.64 6.10
N GLN A 241 -21.46 -20.96 5.59
CA GLN A 241 -21.58 -21.76 4.37
C GLN A 241 -21.24 -20.93 3.14
N ILE A 242 -20.45 -21.52 2.24
CA ILE A 242 -20.09 -20.84 0.99
C ILE A 242 -21.22 -21.03 -0.04
N LYS A 243 -21.60 -19.93 -0.69
CA LYS A 243 -22.60 -19.98 -1.77
C LYS A 243 -21.99 -20.53 -3.06
N PRO A 244 -22.70 -21.39 -3.85
CA PRO A 244 -22.20 -21.91 -5.12
C PRO A 244 -21.68 -20.84 -6.07
N LEU A 245 -22.40 -19.72 -6.18
CA LEU A 245 -21.99 -18.55 -6.97
C LEU A 245 -20.60 -18.02 -6.57
N THR A 246 -20.27 -18.04 -5.28
CA THR A 246 -18.94 -17.57 -4.81
C THR A 246 -17.82 -18.49 -5.29
N LEU A 247 -18.09 -19.79 -5.40
CA LEU A 247 -17.14 -20.76 -5.93
C LEU A 247 -16.97 -20.61 -7.45
N GLU A 248 -18.05 -20.42 -8.18
CA GLU A 248 -18.00 -20.17 -9.62
C GLU A 248 -17.20 -18.89 -9.94
N LEU A 249 -17.48 -17.82 -9.24
CA LEU A 249 -16.79 -16.54 -9.40
C LEU A 249 -15.32 -16.58 -8.96
N ALA A 250 -14.93 -17.53 -8.12
CA ALA A 250 -13.54 -17.74 -7.77
C ALA A 250 -12.68 -18.16 -8.97
N ASP A 251 -13.30 -18.65 -10.05
CA ASP A 251 -12.60 -19.06 -11.27
C ASP A 251 -12.15 -17.88 -12.14
N TYR A 252 -12.64 -16.68 -11.88
CA TYR A 252 -12.35 -15.50 -12.68
C TYR A 252 -11.49 -14.46 -11.95
N VAL A 253 -10.81 -13.64 -12.74
CA VAL A 253 -10.22 -12.37 -12.30
C VAL A 253 -10.98 -11.25 -12.98
N LEU A 254 -11.46 -10.27 -12.22
CA LEU A 254 -12.23 -9.12 -12.69
C LEU A 254 -11.49 -7.86 -12.32
N ILE A 255 -11.12 -7.06 -13.31
CA ILE A 255 -10.42 -5.78 -13.14
C ILE A 255 -11.26 -4.67 -13.73
N LEU A 256 -11.67 -3.71 -12.90
CA LEU A 256 -12.23 -2.45 -13.34
C LEU A 256 -11.08 -1.49 -13.67
N THR A 257 -11.18 -0.85 -14.83
CA THR A 257 -10.20 0.15 -15.26
C THR A 257 -10.85 1.31 -15.98
N THR A 258 -10.24 2.49 -15.90
CA THR A 258 -10.58 3.68 -16.67
C THR A 258 -9.60 3.96 -17.80
N LEU A 259 -8.52 3.17 -17.91
CA LEU A 259 -7.54 3.30 -18.99
C LEU A 259 -8.19 3.17 -20.37
N PRO A 260 -7.79 3.99 -21.37
CA PRO A 260 -8.33 3.92 -22.71
C PRO A 260 -8.08 2.55 -23.36
N LYS A 261 -9.08 2.02 -24.07
CA LYS A 261 -8.98 0.71 -24.73
C LYS A 261 -7.95 0.69 -25.86
N ALA A 262 -7.84 1.80 -26.60
CA ALA A 262 -6.91 1.92 -27.72
C ALA A 262 -5.45 1.76 -27.26
N ASP A 263 -5.10 2.31 -26.10
CA ASP A 263 -3.73 2.26 -25.58
C ASP A 263 -3.48 1.00 -24.74
N TYR A 264 -4.54 0.47 -24.08
CA TYR A 264 -4.46 -0.63 -23.11
C TYR A 264 -5.56 -1.65 -23.34
N PRO A 265 -5.41 -2.59 -24.29
CA PRO A 265 -6.33 -3.72 -24.48
C PRO A 265 -6.49 -4.53 -23.20
N ALA A 266 -7.58 -5.30 -23.06
CA ALA A 266 -7.87 -6.08 -21.87
C ALA A 266 -6.71 -7.01 -21.43
N LYS A 267 -5.98 -7.60 -22.37
CA LYS A 267 -4.81 -8.43 -22.09
C LYS A 267 -3.73 -7.65 -21.35
N ASP A 268 -3.44 -6.44 -21.81
CA ASP A 268 -2.39 -5.59 -21.22
C ASP A 268 -2.82 -5.07 -19.83
N VAL A 269 -4.09 -4.70 -19.66
CA VAL A 269 -4.65 -4.34 -18.34
C VAL A 269 -4.48 -5.47 -17.34
N LEU A 270 -4.80 -6.71 -17.73
CA LEU A 270 -4.66 -7.89 -16.86
C LEU A 270 -3.20 -8.21 -16.55
N GLU A 271 -2.29 -8.03 -17.50
CA GLU A 271 -0.85 -8.21 -17.30
C GLU A 271 -0.26 -7.13 -16.40
N ILE A 272 -0.57 -5.85 -16.64
CA ILE A 272 -0.15 -4.74 -15.78
C ILE A 272 -0.65 -4.95 -14.35
N TYR A 273 -1.88 -5.43 -14.17
CA TYR A 273 -2.41 -5.69 -12.84
C TYR A 273 -1.58 -6.72 -12.05
N ARG A 274 -0.87 -7.62 -12.69
CA ARG A 274 0.02 -8.59 -12.02
C ARG A 274 1.16 -7.89 -11.26
N CYS A 275 1.55 -6.68 -11.67
CA CYS A 275 2.55 -5.90 -10.93
C CYS A 275 2.12 -5.57 -9.51
N ARG A 276 0.82 -5.65 -9.18
CA ARG A 276 0.30 -5.38 -7.83
C ARG A 276 1.01 -6.19 -6.73
N TRP A 277 1.44 -7.42 -7.03
CA TRP A 277 2.11 -8.25 -6.03
C TRP A 277 3.43 -7.67 -5.51
N GLN A 278 4.02 -6.68 -6.19
CA GLN A 278 5.27 -6.03 -5.77
C GLN A 278 5.12 -5.32 -4.41
N VAL A 279 3.94 -4.79 -4.10
CA VAL A 279 3.69 -4.17 -2.79
C VAL A 279 3.70 -5.20 -1.66
N GLU A 280 3.27 -6.44 -1.93
CA GLU A 280 3.34 -7.53 -0.94
C GLU A 280 4.79 -7.87 -0.57
N LEU A 281 5.72 -7.77 -1.53
CA LEU A 281 7.16 -7.91 -1.27
C LEU A 281 7.70 -6.76 -0.41
N ALA A 282 7.25 -5.52 -0.67
CA ALA A 282 7.60 -4.37 0.18
C ALA A 282 7.14 -4.60 1.63
N PHE A 283 5.89 -5.04 1.82
CA PHE A 283 5.40 -5.37 3.16
C PHE A 283 6.16 -6.53 3.82
N LYS A 284 6.56 -7.56 3.09
CA LYS A 284 7.41 -8.61 3.64
C LYS A 284 8.75 -8.07 4.13
N ARG A 285 9.37 -7.15 3.39
CA ARG A 285 10.61 -6.49 3.82
C ARG A 285 10.39 -5.64 5.06
N LEU A 286 9.34 -4.81 5.09
CA LEU A 286 8.99 -3.98 6.24
C LEU A 286 8.73 -4.83 7.49
N LYS A 287 7.95 -5.91 7.37
CA LYS A 287 7.63 -6.80 8.48
C LYS A 287 8.81 -7.69 8.90
N GLY A 288 9.60 -8.20 7.96
CA GLY A 288 10.71 -9.10 8.26
C GLY A 288 11.97 -8.39 8.72
N LEU A 289 12.36 -7.28 8.06
CA LEU A 289 13.62 -6.58 8.38
C LEU A 289 13.44 -5.52 9.47
N LEU A 290 12.28 -4.86 9.51
CA LEU A 290 12.01 -3.76 10.44
C LEU A 290 10.97 -4.11 11.49
N GLU A 291 10.43 -5.33 11.48
CA GLU A 291 9.44 -5.82 12.45
C GLU A 291 8.23 -4.87 12.62
N ILE A 292 7.82 -4.18 11.54
CA ILE A 292 6.72 -3.21 11.61
C ILE A 292 5.36 -3.88 11.87
N GLY A 293 5.28 -5.19 11.79
CA GLY A 293 4.05 -5.95 12.02
C GLY A 293 3.52 -5.92 13.45
N TYR A 294 4.32 -5.41 14.39
CA TYR A 294 3.98 -5.36 15.81
C TYR A 294 4.46 -4.05 16.42
N VAL A 295 3.56 -3.33 17.12
CA VAL A 295 3.86 -2.09 17.83
C VAL A 295 3.99 -2.37 19.32
N PRO A 296 5.16 -2.24 19.95
CA PRO A 296 5.34 -2.48 21.38
C PRO A 296 4.91 -1.25 22.22
N LYS A 297 3.83 -0.59 21.86
CA LYS A 297 3.33 0.64 22.48
C LYS A 297 1.81 0.58 22.63
N THR A 298 1.33 1.02 23.77
CA THR A 298 -0.11 1.16 24.06
C THR A 298 -0.60 2.60 23.95
N ASP A 299 0.28 3.59 24.13
CA ASP A 299 -0.04 5.01 23.95
C ASP A 299 -0.11 5.34 22.45
N PRO A 300 -1.23 5.87 21.95
CA PRO A 300 -1.44 6.07 20.51
C PRO A 300 -0.41 7.00 19.83
N ASP A 301 0.03 8.07 20.53
CA ASP A 301 0.97 9.03 19.95
C ASP A 301 2.37 8.41 19.81
N SER A 302 2.81 7.67 20.84
CA SER A 302 4.09 6.94 20.77
C SER A 302 4.04 5.78 19.78
N ALA A 303 2.88 5.13 19.60
CA ALA A 303 2.68 4.08 18.59
C ALA A 303 2.81 4.64 17.16
N ARG A 304 2.15 5.76 16.87
CA ARG A 304 2.27 6.45 15.58
C ARG A 304 3.70 6.90 15.31
N ALA A 305 4.35 7.54 16.26
CA ALA A 305 5.74 7.98 16.12
C ALA A 305 6.70 6.79 15.91
N TRP A 306 6.49 5.68 16.61
CA TRP A 306 7.28 4.45 16.45
C TRP A 306 7.12 3.88 15.04
N MET A 307 5.90 3.78 14.52
CA MET A 307 5.64 3.32 13.15
C MET A 307 6.28 4.25 12.11
N GLN A 308 6.16 5.57 12.30
CA GLN A 308 6.78 6.56 11.41
C GLN A 308 8.32 6.44 11.41
N GLY A 309 8.93 6.22 12.57
CA GLY A 309 10.36 5.99 12.68
C GLY A 309 10.81 4.74 11.90
N LYS A 310 10.05 3.65 11.95
CA LYS A 310 10.33 2.44 11.15
C LYS A 310 10.15 2.67 9.65
N VAL A 311 9.12 3.40 9.24
CA VAL A 311 8.94 3.76 7.81
C VAL A 311 10.09 4.65 7.34
N LEU A 312 10.52 5.64 8.13
CA LEU A 312 11.67 6.47 7.81
C LEU A 312 12.96 5.65 7.66
N ALA A 313 13.19 4.70 8.58
CA ALA A 313 14.32 3.78 8.48
C ALA A 313 14.27 2.94 7.20
N ALA A 314 13.10 2.44 6.80
CA ALA A 314 12.92 1.72 5.54
C ALA A 314 13.30 2.56 4.33
N LEU A 315 12.89 3.82 4.31
CA LEU A 315 13.21 4.76 3.23
C LEU A 315 14.72 5.08 3.20
N LEU A 316 15.36 5.25 4.36
CA LEU A 316 16.81 5.44 4.47
C LEU A 316 17.56 4.22 3.90
N ILE A 317 17.18 3.01 4.31
CA ILE A 317 17.77 1.77 3.79
C ILE A 317 17.59 1.67 2.28
N ASP A 318 16.37 1.92 1.76
CA ASP A 318 16.12 1.86 0.32
C ASP A 318 16.96 2.90 -0.45
N LYS A 319 17.14 4.10 0.10
CA LYS A 319 18.01 5.14 -0.46
C LYS A 319 19.47 4.68 -0.51
N ILE A 320 19.99 4.11 0.58
CA ILE A 320 21.36 3.60 0.65
C ILE A 320 21.58 2.46 -0.35
N LEU A 321 20.64 1.51 -0.42
CA LEU A 321 20.71 0.39 -1.36
C LEU A 321 20.71 0.86 -2.82
N ARG A 322 19.93 1.88 -3.15
CA ARG A 322 19.91 2.47 -4.49
C ARG A 322 21.23 3.17 -4.83
N GLN A 323 21.82 3.86 -3.87
CA GLN A 323 23.14 4.47 -4.02
C GLN A 323 24.24 3.41 -4.13
N GLY A 324 24.17 2.35 -3.30
CA GLY A 324 25.11 1.24 -3.29
C GLY A 324 25.15 0.43 -4.60
N ARG A 325 24.09 0.42 -5.40
CA ARG A 325 24.08 -0.23 -6.73
C ARG A 325 25.09 0.39 -7.69
N PHE A 326 25.52 1.61 -7.46
CA PHE A 326 26.59 2.26 -8.24
C PHE A 326 28.01 1.91 -7.75
N PHE A 327 28.14 1.24 -6.63
CA PHE A 327 29.40 0.86 -6.00
C PHE A 327 29.55 -0.67 -5.91
N SER A 328 29.24 -1.38 -6.99
CA SER A 328 29.55 -2.81 -7.03
C SER A 328 31.08 -3.00 -6.93
N PRO A 329 31.60 -3.71 -5.91
CA PRO A 329 33.04 -3.97 -5.82
C PRO A 329 33.58 -4.77 -7.01
N TRP A 330 32.70 -5.38 -7.78
CA TRP A 330 33.00 -6.21 -8.93
C TRP A 330 32.85 -5.50 -10.28
N GLY A 331 32.56 -4.19 -10.29
CA GLY A 331 32.39 -3.40 -11.53
C GLY A 331 31.16 -3.74 -12.39
N PHE A 332 30.31 -4.65 -11.95
CA PHE A 332 29.08 -5.01 -12.65
C PHE A 332 27.90 -4.25 -12.06
N GLY A 333 27.16 -3.51 -12.88
CA GLY A 333 25.84 -3.01 -12.50
C GLY A 333 24.95 -4.20 -12.18
N LEU A 334 24.37 -4.24 -11.00
CA LEU A 334 23.32 -5.19 -10.68
C LEU A 334 22.08 -4.78 -11.49
N GLU A 335 21.80 -5.48 -12.59
CA GLU A 335 20.56 -5.38 -13.38
C GLU A 335 19.32 -5.78 -12.57
#